data_23af5fb9ad6f7bd49053c5746fd9a061
#
_entry.id   23af5fb9ad6f7bd49053c5746fd9a061
#
_cell.length_a   1.000
_cell.length_b   1.000
_cell.length_c   1.000
_cell.angle_alpha   90.00
_cell.angle_beta   90.00
_cell.angle_gamma   90.00
#
_symmetry.space_group_name_H-M   'P 1'
#
loop_
_entity.id
_entity.type
_entity.pdbx_description
1 polymer ?
#
loop_
_entity_poly.entity_id
_entity_poly.type
_entity_poly.pdbx_seq_one_letter_code
_entity_poly.pdbx_strand_id
1 'polypeptide(L)'
;MSADRVFISYRRDDAAGYAGRLEEALERRLGRGSVFRDVLDIAPGADFVEAIRQRLAGADVVLVLIGPRWAGGDGSGTRRIDDAQDFVRLEVQVALEGQARVIPVLLPGARMPGEAELPEPLKPLARRNALSLGDGSWDADVARLADGLGIAPRRTRWPWAVGALGLVALVAAVAWQLRGGPAPAPGAASGAAQRIHNSWAKQ
;
A
#
# COMPACT_ATOMS: atom_id res chain seq x y z
N MET A 1 12.70 -14.44 1.77
CA MET A 1 12.93 -13.09 2.34
C MET A 1 11.71 -12.26 1.98
N SER A 2 11.07 -11.65 2.96
CA SER A 2 9.94 -10.73 2.75
C SER A 2 10.48 -9.41 2.19
N ALA A 3 9.76 -8.81 1.24
CA ALA A 3 10.09 -7.47 0.76
C ALA A 3 9.40 -6.46 1.66
N ASP A 4 10.17 -5.58 2.28
CA ASP A 4 9.63 -4.54 3.17
C ASP A 4 9.57 -3.17 2.46
N ARG A 5 10.43 -2.95 1.46
CA ARG A 5 10.50 -1.71 0.68
C ARG A 5 10.49 -2.00 -0.83
N VAL A 6 9.50 -1.46 -1.50
CA VAL A 6 9.26 -1.68 -2.94
C VAL A 6 9.38 -0.36 -3.68
N PHE A 7 10.24 -0.33 -4.70
CA PHE A 7 10.29 0.78 -5.65
C PHE A 7 9.53 0.43 -6.92
N ILE A 8 8.77 1.38 -7.46
CA ILE A 8 8.04 1.25 -8.72
C ILE A 8 8.67 2.17 -9.76
N SER A 9 9.36 1.57 -10.74
CA SER A 9 9.83 2.26 -11.94
C SER A 9 8.77 2.17 -13.02
N TYR A 10 8.41 3.30 -13.60
CA TYR A 10 7.35 3.36 -14.63
C TYR A 10 7.52 4.60 -15.52
N ARG A 11 6.97 4.55 -16.72
CA ARG A 11 6.89 5.70 -17.59
C ARG A 11 5.57 6.44 -17.36
N ARG A 12 5.64 7.73 -17.00
CA ARG A 12 4.48 8.52 -16.59
C ARG A 12 3.37 8.60 -17.63
N ASP A 13 3.75 8.84 -18.87
CA ASP A 13 2.84 8.95 -20.01
C ASP A 13 2.27 7.61 -20.47
N ASP A 14 2.67 6.51 -19.86
CA ASP A 14 2.26 5.14 -20.20
C ASP A 14 1.57 4.42 -19.05
N ALA A 15 2.05 4.57 -17.82
CA ALA A 15 1.68 3.70 -16.71
C ALA A 15 1.33 4.40 -15.38
N ALA A 16 1.15 5.74 -15.36
CA ALA A 16 0.94 6.50 -14.13
C ALA A 16 -0.27 6.02 -13.31
N GLY A 17 -1.39 5.71 -13.97
CA GLY A 17 -2.60 5.22 -13.30
C GLY A 17 -2.39 3.85 -12.65
N TYR A 18 -1.72 2.94 -13.35
CA TYR A 18 -1.38 1.62 -12.82
C TYR A 18 -0.37 1.70 -11.67
N ALA A 19 0.62 2.58 -11.77
CA ALA A 19 1.61 2.79 -10.72
C ALA A 19 0.96 3.26 -9.42
N GLY A 20 0.06 4.27 -9.47
CA GLY A 20 -0.67 4.74 -8.31
C GLY A 20 -1.57 3.68 -7.70
N ARG A 21 -2.34 2.96 -8.52
CA ARG A 21 -3.22 1.88 -8.07
C ARG A 21 -2.44 0.73 -7.44
N LEU A 22 -1.26 0.40 -7.99
CA LEU A 22 -0.39 -0.65 -7.45
C LEU A 22 0.25 -0.24 -6.13
N GLU A 23 0.73 1.01 -6.02
CA GLU A 23 1.23 1.59 -4.79
C GLU A 23 0.21 1.44 -3.65
N GLU A 24 -1.02 1.93 -3.84
CA GLU A 24 -2.08 1.79 -2.84
C GLU A 24 -2.36 0.34 -2.47
N ALA A 25 -2.40 -0.56 -3.46
CA ALA A 25 -2.68 -1.97 -3.23
C ALA A 25 -1.58 -2.67 -2.42
N LEU A 26 -0.32 -2.34 -2.67
CA LEU A 26 0.83 -2.88 -1.93
C LEU A 26 0.96 -2.23 -0.55
N GLU A 27 0.74 -0.91 -0.40
CA GLU A 27 0.78 -0.24 0.89
C GLU A 27 -0.29 -0.73 1.87
N ARG A 28 -1.46 -1.14 1.37
CA ARG A 28 -2.47 -1.80 2.22
C ARG A 28 -1.95 -3.10 2.86
N ARG A 29 -0.98 -3.75 2.25
CA ARG A 29 -0.38 -5.00 2.73
C ARG A 29 0.90 -4.77 3.55
N LEU A 30 1.79 -3.94 3.06
CA LEU A 30 3.09 -3.65 3.67
C LEU A 30 3.02 -2.59 4.77
N GLY A 31 2.16 -1.58 4.59
CA GLY A 31 2.07 -0.38 5.42
C GLY A 31 2.38 0.88 4.60
N ARG A 32 1.96 2.02 5.11
CA ARG A 32 2.22 3.30 4.46
C ARG A 32 3.71 3.60 4.40
N GLY A 33 4.17 4.15 3.26
CA GLY A 33 5.56 4.54 3.05
C GLY A 33 6.51 3.36 2.78
N SER A 34 5.98 2.14 2.59
CA SER A 34 6.76 0.98 2.16
C SER A 34 6.93 0.89 0.64
N VAL A 35 6.06 1.56 -0.09
CA VAL A 35 6.13 1.64 -1.55
C VAL A 35 6.47 3.06 -1.94
N PHE A 36 7.40 3.23 -2.84
CA PHE A 36 7.80 4.53 -3.34
C PHE A 36 8.02 4.46 -4.84
N ARG A 37 7.75 5.55 -5.48
CA ARG A 37 7.88 5.76 -6.92
C ARG A 37 8.38 7.17 -7.14
N ASP A 38 8.88 7.44 -8.33
CA ASP A 38 9.28 8.78 -8.72
C ASP A 38 10.50 9.37 -7.99
N VAL A 39 11.51 9.73 -8.78
CA VAL A 39 12.76 10.34 -8.30
C VAL A 39 12.79 11.86 -8.56
N LEU A 40 11.63 12.52 -8.77
CA LEU A 40 11.58 13.88 -9.29
C LEU A 40 12.02 15.00 -8.34
N ASP A 41 12.18 14.73 -7.04
CA ASP A 41 12.72 15.70 -6.09
C ASP A 41 14.26 15.62 -6.00
N ILE A 42 14.93 15.69 -7.15
CA ILE A 42 16.38 15.82 -7.18
C ILE A 42 16.72 17.30 -7.01
N ALA A 43 17.48 17.60 -5.97
CA ALA A 43 17.89 18.96 -5.69
C ALA A 43 18.65 19.56 -6.88
N PRO A 44 18.44 20.83 -7.24
CA PRO A 44 19.21 21.49 -8.28
C PRO A 44 20.72 21.36 -8.03
N GLY A 45 21.47 20.90 -9.04
CA GLY A 45 22.92 20.72 -8.94
C GLY A 45 23.38 19.37 -8.35
N ALA A 46 22.48 18.50 -7.92
CA ALA A 46 22.84 17.15 -7.48
C ALA A 46 23.16 16.23 -8.68
N ASP A 47 24.07 15.28 -8.47
CA ASP A 47 24.32 14.21 -9.44
C ASP A 47 23.07 13.33 -9.51
N PHE A 48 22.49 13.28 -10.69
CA PHE A 48 21.27 12.60 -11.00
C PHE A 48 21.36 11.06 -10.82
N VAL A 49 22.45 10.46 -11.30
CA VAL A 49 22.68 9.02 -11.21
C VAL A 49 22.88 8.61 -9.77
N GLU A 50 23.61 9.42 -9.00
CA GLU A 50 23.84 9.17 -7.58
C GLU A 50 22.55 9.30 -6.76
N ALA A 51 21.69 10.26 -7.08
CA ALA A 51 20.37 10.39 -6.44
C ALA A 51 19.50 9.16 -6.69
N ILE A 52 19.50 8.61 -7.92
CA ILE A 52 18.81 7.35 -8.23
C ILE A 52 19.40 6.20 -7.41
N ARG A 53 20.74 6.06 -7.36
CA ARG A 53 21.39 5.00 -6.58
C ARG A 53 21.03 5.05 -5.11
N GLN A 54 21.10 6.21 -4.50
CA GLN A 54 20.76 6.39 -3.08
C GLN A 54 19.32 5.99 -2.79
N ARG A 55 18.40 6.32 -3.68
CA ARG A 55 16.99 5.99 -3.52
C ARG A 55 16.74 4.49 -3.68
N LEU A 56 17.36 3.86 -4.66
CA LEU A 56 17.24 2.42 -4.90
C LEU A 56 18.02 1.58 -3.90
N ALA A 57 19.06 2.10 -3.27
CA ALA A 57 19.84 1.40 -2.25
C ALA A 57 19.00 0.92 -1.05
N GLY A 58 17.84 1.56 -0.80
CA GLY A 58 16.92 1.14 0.25
C GLY A 58 15.77 0.24 -0.23
N ALA A 59 15.74 -0.16 -1.49
CA ALA A 59 14.69 -1.02 -2.03
C ALA A 59 15.10 -2.49 -1.97
N ASP A 60 14.22 -3.34 -1.45
CA ASP A 60 14.37 -4.80 -1.53
C ASP A 60 13.95 -5.32 -2.90
N VAL A 61 12.96 -4.64 -3.49
CA VAL A 61 12.36 -4.99 -4.79
C VAL A 61 12.16 -3.74 -5.63
N VAL A 62 12.47 -3.88 -6.92
CA VAL A 62 12.13 -2.90 -7.96
C VAL A 62 11.14 -3.54 -8.92
N LEU A 63 9.93 -2.99 -8.98
CA LEU A 63 8.90 -3.35 -9.95
C LEU A 63 9.06 -2.44 -11.17
N VAL A 64 9.34 -3.04 -12.32
CA VAL A 64 9.44 -2.31 -13.59
C VAL A 64 8.12 -2.47 -14.33
N LEU A 65 7.26 -1.44 -14.30
CA LEU A 65 6.00 -1.45 -15.02
C LEU A 65 6.23 -1.21 -16.50
N ILE A 66 5.95 -2.23 -17.28
CA ILE A 66 6.10 -2.22 -18.73
C ILE A 66 4.72 -2.10 -19.37
N GLY A 67 4.40 -0.91 -19.84
CA GLY A 67 3.22 -0.64 -20.65
C GLY A 67 3.52 -0.69 -22.16
N PRO A 68 2.51 -0.51 -23.01
CA PRO A 68 2.68 -0.58 -24.47
C PRO A 68 3.68 0.43 -25.03
N ARG A 69 3.88 1.55 -24.34
CA ARG A 69 4.81 2.62 -24.74
C ARG A 69 6.03 2.75 -23.83
N TRP A 70 6.33 1.70 -23.07
CA TRP A 70 7.42 1.72 -22.09
C TRP A 70 8.79 2.07 -22.70
N ALA A 71 9.08 1.55 -23.90
CA ALA A 71 10.31 1.92 -24.60
C ALA A 71 10.37 3.41 -24.95
N GLY A 72 9.21 4.08 -24.94
CA GLY A 72 9.05 5.47 -25.35
C GLY A 72 9.38 5.65 -26.84
N GLY A 73 8.49 6.24 -27.56
CA GLY A 73 8.69 6.51 -28.99
C GLY A 73 7.49 7.31 -29.48
N ASP A 74 7.78 8.25 -30.35
CA ASP A 74 6.77 9.11 -30.98
C ASP A 74 6.42 8.64 -32.40
N GLY A 75 6.89 7.46 -32.79
CA GLY A 75 6.77 6.96 -34.15
C GLY A 75 7.85 7.43 -35.11
N SER A 76 8.75 8.32 -34.69
CA SER A 76 9.89 8.82 -35.49
C SER A 76 11.05 7.81 -35.63
N GLY A 77 10.94 6.66 -34.97
CA GLY A 77 11.99 5.63 -34.96
C GLY A 77 12.96 5.74 -33.78
N THR A 78 12.98 6.86 -33.06
CA THR A 78 13.82 7.03 -31.87
C THR A 78 13.05 6.62 -30.63
N ARG A 79 13.60 5.67 -29.86
CA ARG A 79 13.01 5.22 -28.59
C ARG A 79 13.74 5.90 -27.44
N ARG A 80 12.97 6.41 -26.47
CA ARG A 80 13.56 7.07 -25.28
C ARG A 80 14.44 6.14 -24.46
N ILE A 81 14.11 4.84 -24.44
CA ILE A 81 14.93 3.83 -23.73
C ILE A 81 16.35 3.68 -24.29
N ASP A 82 16.59 4.14 -25.53
CA ASP A 82 17.93 4.12 -26.15
C ASP A 82 18.78 5.33 -25.75
N ASP A 83 18.14 6.39 -25.23
CA ASP A 83 18.85 7.54 -24.67
C ASP A 83 19.51 7.16 -23.33
N ALA A 84 20.81 7.38 -23.22
CA ALA A 84 21.57 7.12 -22.00
C ALA A 84 21.13 7.98 -20.79
N GLN A 85 20.45 9.09 -21.05
CA GLN A 85 19.95 10.02 -20.05
C GLN A 85 18.45 9.79 -19.73
N ASP A 86 17.79 8.83 -20.36
CA ASP A 86 16.39 8.51 -20.05
C ASP A 86 16.24 7.99 -18.61
N PHE A 87 15.35 8.63 -17.85
CA PHE A 87 15.14 8.33 -16.44
C PHE A 87 14.79 6.87 -16.17
N VAL A 88 13.84 6.33 -16.93
CA VAL A 88 13.40 4.95 -16.76
C VAL A 88 14.51 3.98 -17.07
N ARG A 89 15.32 4.27 -18.11
CA ARG A 89 16.52 3.49 -18.41
C ARG A 89 17.49 3.48 -17.25
N LEU A 90 17.81 4.65 -16.70
CA LEU A 90 18.77 4.77 -15.59
C LEU A 90 18.27 4.08 -14.31
N GLU A 91 16.99 4.22 -13.97
CA GLU A 91 16.39 3.52 -12.84
C GLU A 91 16.52 2.00 -12.98
N VAL A 92 16.17 1.47 -14.15
CA VAL A 92 16.23 0.02 -14.41
C VAL A 92 17.68 -0.46 -14.46
N GLN A 93 18.59 0.30 -15.07
CA GLN A 93 20.02 -0.03 -15.09
C GLN A 93 20.59 -0.11 -13.68
N VAL A 94 20.40 0.92 -12.85
CA VAL A 94 20.88 0.95 -11.47
C VAL A 94 20.27 -0.18 -10.65
N ALA A 95 18.99 -0.49 -10.86
CA ALA A 95 18.33 -1.61 -10.19
C ALA A 95 18.95 -2.97 -10.57
N LEU A 96 19.28 -3.17 -11.87
CA LEU A 96 19.88 -4.41 -12.35
C LEU A 96 21.34 -4.57 -11.90
N GLU A 97 22.07 -3.47 -11.72
CA GLU A 97 23.44 -3.43 -11.18
C GLU A 97 23.46 -3.62 -9.65
N GLY A 98 22.36 -3.32 -8.98
CA GLY A 98 22.23 -3.34 -7.52
C GLY A 98 21.87 -4.70 -6.94
N GLN A 99 21.48 -4.71 -5.66
CA GLN A 99 21.09 -5.92 -4.92
C GLN A 99 19.57 -6.15 -4.90
N ALA A 100 18.78 -5.16 -5.32
CA ALA A 100 17.33 -5.25 -5.35
C ALA A 100 16.86 -6.34 -6.32
N ARG A 101 15.80 -7.05 -5.94
CA ARG A 101 15.16 -8.01 -6.83
C ARG A 101 14.33 -7.26 -7.88
N VAL A 102 14.76 -7.28 -9.14
CA VAL A 102 14.06 -6.63 -10.25
C VAL A 102 13.01 -7.57 -10.83
N ILE A 103 11.75 -7.12 -10.89
CA ILE A 103 10.60 -7.87 -11.41
C ILE A 103 9.90 -7.03 -12.48
N PRO A 104 9.88 -7.49 -13.75
CA PRO A 104 9.06 -6.87 -14.78
C PRO A 104 7.57 -7.15 -14.51
N VAL A 105 6.75 -6.11 -14.69
CA VAL A 105 5.29 -6.19 -14.53
C VAL A 105 4.67 -5.68 -15.82
N LEU A 106 4.02 -6.59 -16.57
CA LEU A 106 3.40 -6.28 -17.84
C LEU A 106 1.98 -5.73 -17.63
N LEU A 107 1.73 -4.57 -18.18
CA LEU A 107 0.40 -3.94 -18.20
C LEU A 107 -0.40 -4.38 -19.45
N PRO A 108 -1.72 -4.14 -19.49
CA PRO A 108 -2.55 -4.50 -20.61
C PRO A 108 -2.00 -3.97 -21.95
N GLY A 109 -1.94 -4.83 -22.96
CA GLY A 109 -1.40 -4.50 -24.28
C GLY A 109 0.12 -4.47 -24.37
N ALA A 110 0.84 -4.67 -23.26
CA ALA A 110 2.29 -4.76 -23.29
C ALA A 110 2.81 -6.18 -23.49
N ARG A 111 4.02 -6.29 -24.00
CA ARG A 111 4.78 -7.52 -24.06
C ARG A 111 6.16 -7.34 -23.45
N MET A 112 6.77 -8.41 -23.03
CA MET A 112 8.16 -8.39 -22.58
C MET A 112 9.08 -8.06 -23.77
N PRO A 113 9.94 -7.02 -23.67
CA PRO A 113 10.92 -6.72 -24.71
C PRO A 113 11.95 -7.85 -24.80
N GLY A 114 12.31 -8.22 -26.02
CA GLY A 114 13.38 -9.17 -26.29
C GLY A 114 14.76 -8.55 -26.01
N GLU A 115 15.77 -9.39 -25.80
CA GLU A 115 17.14 -8.96 -25.49
C GLU A 115 17.72 -8.07 -26.60
N ALA A 116 17.40 -8.37 -27.88
CA ALA A 116 17.83 -7.54 -29.01
C ALA A 116 17.14 -6.16 -29.10
N GLU A 117 16.03 -6.00 -28.39
CA GLU A 117 15.26 -4.74 -28.35
C GLU A 117 15.70 -3.82 -27.20
N LEU A 118 16.62 -4.26 -26.36
CA LEU A 118 17.09 -3.51 -25.21
C LEU A 118 18.51 -3.01 -25.38
N PRO A 119 18.82 -1.78 -24.93
CA PRO A 119 20.20 -1.33 -24.84
C PRO A 119 21.00 -2.23 -23.90
N GLU A 120 22.31 -2.33 -24.11
CA GLU A 120 23.20 -3.29 -23.43
C GLU A 120 23.00 -3.38 -21.90
N PRO A 121 22.91 -2.25 -21.15
CA PRO A 121 22.74 -2.31 -19.70
C PRO A 121 21.40 -2.91 -19.25
N LEU A 122 20.38 -2.91 -20.11
CA LEU A 122 19.05 -3.39 -19.81
C LEU A 122 18.78 -4.83 -20.28
N LYS A 123 19.66 -5.42 -21.09
CA LYS A 123 19.50 -6.80 -21.58
C LYS A 123 19.21 -7.84 -20.50
N PRO A 124 19.79 -7.76 -19.28
CA PRO A 124 19.46 -8.69 -18.20
C PRO A 124 17.98 -8.67 -17.79
N LEU A 125 17.24 -7.58 -18.07
CA LEU A 125 15.79 -7.50 -17.81
C LEU A 125 15.02 -8.53 -18.62
N ALA A 126 15.38 -8.75 -19.89
CA ALA A 126 14.71 -9.70 -20.78
C ALA A 126 14.72 -11.14 -20.25
N ARG A 127 15.66 -11.48 -19.39
CA ARG A 127 15.79 -12.82 -18.77
C ARG A 127 15.01 -12.97 -17.46
N ARG A 128 14.36 -11.92 -16.99
CA ARG A 128 13.57 -11.96 -15.76
C ARG A 128 12.17 -12.50 -16.05
N ASN A 129 11.66 -13.32 -15.15
CA ASN A 129 10.27 -13.77 -15.24
C ASN A 129 9.34 -12.62 -14.94
N ALA A 130 8.46 -12.28 -15.87
CA ALA A 130 7.51 -11.18 -15.76
C ALA A 130 6.18 -11.66 -15.15
N LEU A 131 5.52 -10.75 -14.43
CA LEU A 131 4.13 -10.91 -14.00
C LEU A 131 3.25 -9.99 -14.83
N SER A 132 2.02 -10.38 -15.08
CA SER A 132 1.05 -9.53 -15.78
C SER A 132 0.00 -9.02 -14.80
N LEU A 133 -0.38 -7.75 -14.97
CA LEU A 133 -1.51 -7.13 -14.29
C LEU A 133 -2.60 -6.82 -15.31
N GLY A 134 -3.77 -7.43 -15.16
CA GLY A 134 -4.94 -7.17 -15.99
C GLY A 134 -5.99 -6.34 -15.27
N ASP A 135 -6.79 -5.55 -16.01
CA ASP A 135 -7.87 -4.77 -15.39
C ASP A 135 -8.95 -5.67 -14.80
N GLY A 136 -9.31 -6.74 -15.52
CA GLY A 136 -10.33 -7.69 -15.07
C GLY A 136 -9.87 -8.66 -13.99
N SER A 137 -8.58 -8.87 -13.83
CA SER A 137 -7.95 -9.79 -12.85
C SER A 137 -7.11 -9.08 -11.79
N TRP A 138 -7.25 -7.76 -11.68
CA TRP A 138 -6.39 -6.89 -10.88
C TRP A 138 -6.12 -7.42 -9.47
N ASP A 139 -7.15 -7.73 -8.71
CA ASP A 139 -6.99 -8.13 -7.31
C ASP A 139 -6.28 -9.49 -7.18
N ALA A 140 -6.56 -10.41 -8.09
CA ALA A 140 -5.90 -11.71 -8.15
C ALA A 140 -4.43 -11.58 -8.57
N ASP A 141 -4.14 -10.70 -9.54
CA ASP A 141 -2.79 -10.45 -10.03
C ASP A 141 -1.93 -9.75 -8.98
N VAL A 142 -2.47 -8.74 -8.30
CA VAL A 142 -1.81 -8.08 -7.17
C VAL A 142 -1.59 -9.04 -6.01
N ALA A 143 -2.54 -9.95 -5.74
CA ALA A 143 -2.33 -10.98 -4.71
C ALA A 143 -1.18 -11.90 -5.09
N ARG A 144 -1.14 -12.38 -6.35
CA ARG A 144 -0.05 -13.22 -6.87
C ARG A 144 1.31 -12.51 -6.83
N LEU A 145 1.33 -11.21 -7.18
CA LEU A 145 2.53 -10.38 -7.05
C LEU A 145 2.98 -10.31 -5.59
N ALA A 146 2.08 -10.00 -4.67
CA ALA A 146 2.39 -9.92 -3.24
C ALA A 146 2.92 -11.25 -2.68
N ASP A 147 2.30 -12.38 -3.06
CA ASP A 147 2.77 -13.71 -2.68
C ASP A 147 4.19 -13.98 -3.22
N GLY A 148 4.44 -13.62 -4.47
CA GLY A 148 5.76 -13.70 -5.10
C GLY A 148 6.81 -12.80 -4.45
N LEU A 149 6.39 -11.73 -3.79
CA LEU A 149 7.25 -10.84 -3.00
C LEU A 149 7.48 -11.37 -1.57
N GLY A 150 6.78 -12.41 -1.14
CA GLY A 150 6.79 -12.91 0.22
C GLY A 150 6.04 -11.98 1.19
N ILE A 151 5.15 -11.14 0.65
CA ILE A 151 4.33 -10.22 1.44
C ILE A 151 3.11 -11.00 1.95
N ALA A 152 3.14 -11.37 3.23
CA ALA A 152 1.98 -11.99 3.86
C ALA A 152 0.80 -11.02 3.87
N PRO A 153 -0.43 -11.48 3.55
CA PRO A 153 -1.60 -10.65 3.71
C PRO A 153 -1.68 -10.19 5.16
N ARG A 154 -1.73 -8.88 5.40
CA ARG A 154 -2.06 -8.37 6.74
C ARG A 154 -3.43 -8.94 7.08
N ARG A 155 -3.47 -9.94 7.94
CA ARG A 155 -4.70 -10.37 8.57
C ARG A 155 -5.25 -9.15 9.27
N THR A 156 -6.25 -8.53 8.66
CA THR A 156 -7.08 -7.55 9.35
C THR A 156 -7.60 -8.31 10.56
N ARG A 157 -7.03 -8.05 11.71
CA ARG A 157 -7.60 -8.52 12.98
C ARG A 157 -8.90 -7.76 13.10
N TRP A 158 -9.93 -8.26 12.43
CA TRP A 158 -11.28 -7.81 12.68
C TRP A 158 -11.50 -8.03 14.17
N PRO A 159 -11.97 -7.02 14.87
CA PRO A 159 -12.09 -7.10 16.32
C PRO A 159 -13.27 -8.00 16.71
N TRP A 160 -13.16 -9.29 16.38
CA TRP A 160 -14.07 -10.32 16.93
C TRP A 160 -14.11 -10.26 18.47
N ALA A 161 -12.99 -9.83 19.07
CA ALA A 161 -12.88 -9.64 20.49
C ALA A 161 -13.82 -8.55 21.05
N VAL A 162 -14.12 -7.49 20.28
CA VAL A 162 -15.03 -6.42 20.74
C VAL A 162 -16.47 -6.89 20.67
N GLY A 163 -16.85 -7.66 19.65
CA GLY A 163 -18.19 -8.26 19.55
C GLY A 163 -18.44 -9.33 20.61
N ALA A 164 -17.44 -10.17 20.89
CA ALA A 164 -17.57 -11.21 21.90
C ALA A 164 -17.65 -10.64 23.33
N LEU A 165 -16.86 -9.60 23.66
CA LEU A 165 -16.94 -8.92 24.95
C LEU A 165 -18.26 -8.18 25.14
N GLY A 166 -18.80 -7.56 24.09
CA GLY A 166 -20.11 -6.91 24.13
C GLY A 166 -21.25 -7.92 24.37
N LEU A 167 -21.21 -9.08 23.71
CA LEU A 167 -22.19 -10.12 23.89
C LEU A 167 -22.15 -10.74 25.30
N VAL A 168 -20.97 -10.98 25.85
CA VAL A 168 -20.78 -11.49 27.21
C VAL A 168 -21.27 -10.48 28.24
N ALA A 169 -20.98 -9.19 28.06
CA ALA A 169 -21.49 -8.15 28.96
C ALA A 169 -23.02 -8.02 28.91
N LEU A 170 -23.61 -8.14 27.71
CA LEU A 170 -25.06 -8.10 27.55
C LEU A 170 -25.72 -9.32 28.20
N VAL A 171 -25.21 -10.51 28.00
CA VAL A 171 -25.71 -11.74 28.61
C VAL A 171 -25.57 -11.70 30.14
N ALA A 172 -24.45 -11.17 30.66
CA ALA A 172 -24.25 -11.01 32.09
C ALA A 172 -25.23 -9.98 32.69
N ALA A 173 -25.50 -8.86 32.02
CA ALA A 173 -26.43 -7.84 32.45
C ALA A 173 -27.89 -8.39 32.47
N VAL A 174 -28.31 -9.13 31.43
CA VAL A 174 -29.61 -9.77 31.35
C VAL A 174 -29.75 -10.86 32.43
N ALA A 175 -28.74 -11.68 32.63
CA ALA A 175 -28.73 -12.71 33.66
C ALA A 175 -28.78 -12.10 35.09
N TRP A 176 -28.16 -10.95 35.32
CA TRP A 176 -28.20 -10.21 36.58
C TRP A 176 -29.58 -9.61 36.83
N GLN A 177 -30.25 -9.05 35.83
CA GLN A 177 -31.63 -8.57 35.94
C GLN A 177 -32.64 -9.71 36.22
N LEU A 178 -32.47 -10.87 35.57
CA LEU A 178 -33.35 -12.02 35.75
C LEU A 178 -33.16 -12.72 37.11
N ARG A 179 -32.00 -12.55 37.77
CA ARG A 179 -31.72 -13.09 39.12
C ARG A 179 -32.15 -12.18 40.25
N GLY A 180 -32.97 -11.14 40.00
CA GLY A 180 -33.47 -10.25 41.01
C GLY A 180 -32.37 -9.45 41.68
N GLY A 181 -31.84 -8.42 40.99
CA GLY A 181 -30.94 -7.44 41.59
C GLY A 181 -31.58 -6.86 42.86
N PRO A 182 -30.80 -6.49 43.90
CA PRO A 182 -31.34 -6.02 45.18
C PRO A 182 -32.32 -4.88 44.94
N ALA A 183 -33.53 -5.02 45.46
CA ALA A 183 -34.57 -4.00 45.40
C ALA A 183 -34.06 -2.71 46.03
N PRO A 184 -34.29 -1.52 45.43
CA PRO A 184 -33.91 -0.27 46.06
C PRO A 184 -34.57 -0.16 47.43
N ALA A 185 -33.78 0.10 48.46
CA ALA A 185 -34.25 0.25 49.82
C ALA A 185 -35.34 1.35 49.92
N PRO A 186 -36.50 1.09 50.51
CA PRO A 186 -37.53 2.10 50.70
C PRO A 186 -37.10 3.02 51.83
N GLY A 187 -36.64 4.24 51.54
CA GLY A 187 -36.24 5.16 52.60
C GLY A 187 -35.46 6.39 52.20
N ALA A 188 -35.99 7.23 51.32
CA ALA A 188 -35.48 8.62 51.20
C ALA A 188 -36.51 9.59 50.56
N ALA A 189 -37.78 9.44 50.82
CA ALA A 189 -38.79 10.36 50.28
C ALA A 189 -39.72 10.95 51.39
N SER A 190 -39.20 11.12 52.60
CA SER A 190 -40.02 11.71 53.69
C SER A 190 -39.39 12.93 54.37
N GLY A 191 -38.41 13.58 53.75
CA GLY A 191 -37.76 14.74 54.39
C GLY A 191 -37.97 16.10 53.71
N ALA A 192 -38.56 16.13 52.52
CA ALA A 192 -38.70 17.38 51.76
C ALA A 192 -40.06 18.08 51.89
N ALA A 193 -41.13 17.35 52.27
CA ALA A 193 -42.47 17.93 52.39
C ALA A 193 -42.72 18.69 53.72
N GLN A 194 -41.90 18.47 54.73
CA GLN A 194 -42.13 19.07 56.05
C GLN A 194 -41.48 20.44 56.20
N ARG A 195 -40.69 20.90 55.28
CA ARG A 195 -39.99 22.21 55.39
C ARG A 195 -40.72 23.38 54.71
N ILE A 196 -41.74 23.13 53.95
CA ILE A 196 -42.49 24.20 53.28
C ILE A 196 -43.67 24.72 54.09
N HIS A 197 -44.11 23.99 55.08
CA HIS A 197 -45.33 24.36 55.91
C HIS A 197 -44.93 25.31 57.02
N ASN A 198 -43.74 25.45 57.50
CA ASN A 198 -43.36 26.26 58.65
C ASN A 198 -42.82 27.69 58.32
N SER A 199 -42.87 28.13 57.07
CA SER A 199 -42.41 29.48 56.71
C SER A 199 -43.53 30.51 56.58
N TRP A 200 -44.82 30.16 56.72
CA TRP A 200 -45.98 31.06 56.59
C TRP A 200 -46.67 31.44 57.92
N ALA A 201 -46.12 31.03 59.05
CA ALA A 201 -46.78 31.27 60.36
C ALA A 201 -46.04 32.33 61.24
N LYS A 202 -45.28 33.22 60.61
CA LYS A 202 -44.71 34.40 61.29
C LYS A 202 -44.66 35.59 60.33
N GLN A 203 -45.82 36.20 60.15
CA GLN A 203 -46.03 37.64 59.97
C GLN A 203 -47.46 37.96 60.50
#